data_df9461d923f04c1e95830140c2f82d4f
#
_entry.id   df9461d923f04c1e95830140c2f82d4f
#
_cell.length_a   1.000
_cell.length_b   1.000
_cell.length_c   1.000
_cell.angle_alpha   90.00
_cell.angle_beta   90.00
_cell.angle_gamma   90.00
#
_symmetry.space_group_name_H-M   'P 1'
#
loop_
_entity.id
_entity.type
_entity.pdbx_description
1 polymer ?
#
loop_
_entity_poly.entity_id
_entity_poly.type
_entity_poly.pdbx_seq_one_letter_code
_entity_poly.pdbx_strand_id
1 'polypeptide(L)'
;TLYGVDVRTINEHIKKIYLDSELEEDSTIRNFRIVQTEGSRQVTRDTKHYNLQMIIAVGFKVNNERAVQFRKWANGIVKDYTIKGWVMDDERLKRGTYLTEKYFDEQLERIREIRASERKFYQKITDLYATAIDYDKDALATKRFYASVQNKMHFAVHGHTAADLIVERADHKKEH
;
A
#
# COMPACT_ATOMS: atom_id res chain seq x y z
N THR A 1 -27.24 -2.07 4.18
CA THR A 1 -26.18 -2.87 4.85
C THR A 1 -25.05 -3.17 3.87
N LEU A 2 -23.79 -2.99 4.29
CA LEU A 2 -22.61 -3.15 3.43
C LEU A 2 -22.56 -4.55 2.78
N TYR A 3 -22.73 -5.58 3.57
CA TYR A 3 -22.67 -6.98 3.13
C TYR A 3 -24.04 -7.59 2.77
N GLY A 4 -25.14 -6.83 2.82
CA GLY A 4 -26.46 -7.30 2.43
C GLY A 4 -27.08 -8.35 3.35
N VAL A 5 -26.61 -8.47 4.59
CA VAL A 5 -27.15 -9.34 5.63
C VAL A 5 -27.83 -8.51 6.74
N ASP A 6 -28.71 -9.15 7.50
CA ASP A 6 -29.39 -8.48 8.59
C ASP A 6 -28.48 -8.20 9.80
N VAL A 7 -28.93 -7.34 10.71
CA VAL A 7 -28.15 -6.92 11.89
C VAL A 7 -27.90 -8.09 12.84
N ARG A 8 -28.81 -9.04 12.94
CA ARG A 8 -28.67 -10.20 13.82
C ARG A 8 -27.50 -11.08 13.36
N THR A 9 -27.43 -11.39 12.07
CA THR A 9 -26.35 -12.15 11.47
C THR A 9 -24.99 -11.46 11.67
N ILE A 10 -24.95 -10.12 11.47
CA ILE A 10 -23.71 -9.35 11.73
C ILE A 10 -23.28 -9.48 13.19
N ASN A 11 -24.23 -9.34 14.14
CA ASN A 11 -23.92 -9.46 15.58
C ASN A 11 -23.41 -10.87 15.96
N GLU A 12 -23.93 -11.91 15.34
CA GLU A 12 -23.43 -13.27 15.54
C GLU A 12 -21.98 -13.44 15.04
N HIS A 13 -21.66 -12.89 13.88
CA HIS A 13 -20.28 -12.88 13.38
C HIS A 13 -19.35 -12.08 14.27
N ILE A 14 -19.76 -10.90 14.74
CA ILE A 14 -18.98 -10.07 15.66
C ILE A 14 -18.67 -10.80 16.95
N LYS A 15 -19.68 -11.43 17.57
CA LYS A 15 -19.48 -12.25 18.77
C LYS A 15 -18.46 -13.37 18.55
N LYS A 16 -18.52 -14.02 17.39
CA LYS A 16 -17.58 -15.10 17.06
C LYS A 16 -16.16 -14.57 16.86
N ILE A 17 -15.99 -13.39 16.22
CA ILE A 17 -14.67 -12.75 16.06
C ILE A 17 -14.03 -12.47 17.42
N TYR A 18 -14.80 -11.98 18.41
CA TYR A 18 -14.29 -11.77 19.75
C TYR A 18 -14.00 -13.08 20.49
N LEU A 19 -14.89 -14.07 20.36
CA LEU A 19 -14.70 -15.38 20.97
C LEU A 19 -13.44 -16.08 20.45
N ASP A 20 -13.18 -15.96 19.15
CA ASP A 20 -11.99 -16.49 18.48
C ASP A 20 -10.72 -15.66 18.79
N SER A 21 -10.82 -14.58 19.59
CA SER A 21 -9.73 -13.64 19.90
C SER A 21 -9.07 -13.03 18.64
N GLU A 22 -9.84 -12.91 17.56
CA GLU A 22 -9.36 -12.32 16.31
C GLU A 22 -9.21 -10.79 16.43
N LEU A 23 -10.10 -10.16 17.20
CA LEU A 23 -10.08 -8.74 17.55
C LEU A 23 -10.52 -8.52 19.00
N GLU A 24 -10.04 -7.44 19.61
CA GLU A 24 -10.42 -7.02 20.96
C GLU A 24 -11.62 -6.09 20.94
N GLU A 25 -12.58 -6.27 21.87
CA GLU A 25 -13.82 -5.48 21.92
C GLU A 25 -13.52 -4.00 22.15
N ASP A 26 -12.70 -3.68 23.13
CA ASP A 26 -12.40 -2.28 23.53
C ASP A 26 -11.73 -1.47 22.42
N SER A 27 -10.99 -2.13 21.54
CA SER A 27 -10.29 -1.47 20.42
C SER A 27 -11.15 -1.27 19.17
N THR A 28 -12.30 -1.96 19.08
CA THR A 28 -13.10 -2.04 17.86
C THR A 28 -14.48 -1.41 17.96
N ILE A 29 -14.97 -1.15 19.18
CA ILE A 29 -16.30 -0.57 19.44
C ILE A 29 -16.20 0.84 20.00
N ARG A 30 -17.12 1.71 19.55
CA ARG A 30 -17.47 2.97 20.22
C ARG A 30 -18.98 3.11 20.29
N ASN A 31 -19.48 3.56 21.44
CA ASN A 31 -20.89 3.88 21.63
C ASN A 31 -21.09 5.35 21.30
N PHE A 32 -22.04 5.62 20.41
CA PHE A 32 -22.46 6.98 20.09
C PHE A 32 -23.92 7.16 20.48
N ARG A 33 -24.19 8.28 21.12
CA ARG A 33 -25.56 8.69 21.45
C ARG A 33 -26.19 9.36 20.25
N ILE A 34 -27.24 8.74 19.69
CA ILE A 34 -27.96 9.24 18.53
C ILE A 34 -29.35 9.67 19.01
N VAL A 35 -29.75 10.89 18.63
CA VAL A 35 -31.11 11.41 18.84
C VAL A 35 -31.88 11.22 17.54
N GLN A 36 -32.94 10.42 17.59
CA GLN A 36 -33.85 10.19 16.46
C GLN A 36 -35.24 10.76 16.77
N THR A 37 -35.84 11.42 15.79
CA THR A 37 -37.20 11.88 15.90
C THR A 37 -38.15 10.77 15.44
N GLU A 38 -38.91 10.20 16.38
CA GLU A 38 -39.96 9.20 16.11
C GLU A 38 -41.32 9.84 16.29
N GLY A 39 -41.97 10.21 15.21
CA GLY A 39 -43.21 11.01 15.23
C GLY A 39 -42.96 12.38 15.85
N SER A 40 -43.61 12.68 16.98
CA SER A 40 -43.45 13.93 17.72
C SER A 40 -42.44 13.86 18.89
N ARG A 41 -41.75 12.74 19.08
CA ARG A 41 -40.84 12.54 20.22
C ARG A 41 -39.40 12.43 19.75
N GLN A 42 -38.49 13.05 20.51
CA GLN A 42 -37.05 12.78 20.38
C GLN A 42 -36.68 11.60 21.26
N VAL A 43 -36.14 10.55 20.64
CA VAL A 43 -35.68 9.36 21.33
C VAL A 43 -34.17 9.30 21.24
N THR A 44 -33.51 9.20 22.39
CA THR A 44 -32.06 9.05 22.50
C THR A 44 -31.72 7.58 22.61
N ARG A 45 -30.81 7.09 21.71
CA ARG A 45 -30.35 5.71 21.73
C ARG A 45 -28.83 5.68 21.70
N ASP A 46 -28.25 4.84 22.53
CA ASP A 46 -26.83 4.52 22.44
C ASP A 46 -26.64 3.44 21.38
N THR A 47 -25.92 3.79 20.32
CA THR A 47 -25.70 2.91 19.16
C THR A 47 -24.23 2.52 19.08
N LYS A 48 -23.99 1.21 18.99
CA LYS A 48 -22.64 0.66 18.81
C LYS A 48 -22.14 0.92 17.38
N HIS A 49 -20.99 1.54 17.26
CA HIS A 49 -20.28 1.71 15.99
C HIS A 49 -18.98 0.92 16.03
N TYR A 50 -18.65 0.31 14.90
CA TYR A 50 -17.49 -0.54 14.76
C TYR A 50 -16.46 0.12 13.85
N ASN A 51 -15.18 -0.09 14.15
CA ASN A 51 -14.09 0.41 13.34
C ASN A 51 -13.92 -0.37 12.02
N LEU A 52 -13.00 0.09 11.16
CA LEU A 52 -12.74 -0.54 9.87
C LEU A 52 -12.24 -1.99 10.00
N GLN A 53 -11.45 -2.30 11.05
CA GLN A 53 -10.94 -3.65 11.28
C GLN A 53 -12.07 -4.65 11.47
N MET A 54 -13.08 -4.31 12.28
CA MET A 54 -14.27 -5.15 12.47
C MET A 54 -15.07 -5.30 11.18
N ILE A 55 -15.21 -4.24 10.38
CA ILE A 55 -15.91 -4.33 9.09
C ILE A 55 -15.20 -5.33 8.16
N ILE A 56 -13.89 -5.28 8.10
CA ILE A 56 -13.07 -6.21 7.31
C ILE A 56 -13.24 -7.65 7.82
N ALA A 57 -13.08 -7.88 9.13
CA ALA A 57 -13.19 -9.20 9.74
C ALA A 57 -14.55 -9.85 9.47
N VAL A 58 -15.64 -9.10 9.61
CA VAL A 58 -17.00 -9.56 9.27
C VAL A 58 -17.11 -9.96 7.79
N GLY A 59 -16.46 -9.22 6.87
CA GLY A 59 -16.45 -9.55 5.44
C GLY A 59 -15.83 -10.90 5.11
N PHE A 60 -14.90 -11.37 5.92
CA PHE A 60 -14.34 -12.72 5.81
C PHE A 60 -15.25 -13.81 6.40
N LYS A 61 -16.10 -13.49 7.37
CA LYS A 61 -16.99 -14.45 8.04
C LYS A 61 -18.33 -14.62 7.31
N VAL A 62 -18.84 -13.57 6.66
CA VAL A 62 -20.13 -13.59 5.93
C VAL A 62 -20.01 -14.45 4.66
N ASN A 63 -21.05 -15.27 4.40
CA ASN A 63 -21.09 -16.13 3.22
C ASN A 63 -22.23 -15.70 2.28
N ASN A 64 -21.97 -14.72 1.42
CA ASN A 64 -22.86 -14.31 0.33
C ASN A 64 -22.05 -13.70 -0.83
N GLU A 65 -22.72 -13.35 -1.91
CA GLU A 65 -22.08 -12.84 -3.12
C GLU A 65 -21.28 -11.55 -2.88
N ARG A 66 -21.80 -10.60 -2.12
CA ARG A 66 -21.09 -9.34 -1.79
C ARG A 66 -19.82 -9.60 -0.99
N ALA A 67 -19.87 -10.50 -0.03
CA ALA A 67 -18.71 -10.90 0.73
C ALA A 67 -17.68 -11.66 -0.13
N VAL A 68 -18.14 -12.45 -1.13
CA VAL A 68 -17.24 -13.08 -2.11
C VAL A 68 -16.52 -12.01 -2.95
N GLN A 69 -17.22 -10.98 -3.43
CA GLN A 69 -16.59 -9.88 -4.17
C GLN A 69 -15.58 -9.13 -3.31
N PHE A 70 -15.92 -8.85 -2.05
CA PHE A 70 -14.99 -8.25 -1.09
C PHE A 70 -13.74 -9.11 -0.91
N ARG A 71 -13.88 -10.42 -0.69
CA ARG A 71 -12.74 -11.34 -0.53
C ARG A 71 -11.86 -11.43 -1.78
N LYS A 72 -12.46 -11.41 -2.99
CA LYS A 72 -11.69 -11.37 -4.25
C LYS A 72 -10.83 -10.10 -4.34
N TRP A 73 -11.40 -8.96 -4.01
CA TRP A 73 -10.68 -7.70 -3.96
C TRP A 73 -9.57 -7.71 -2.90
N ALA A 74 -9.86 -8.15 -1.67
CA ALA A 74 -8.88 -8.23 -0.60
C ALA A 74 -7.73 -9.19 -0.93
N ASN A 75 -8.04 -10.36 -1.52
CA ASN A 75 -7.03 -11.32 -1.98
C ASN A 75 -6.14 -10.74 -3.09
N GLY A 76 -6.67 -9.90 -3.97
CA GLY A 76 -5.87 -9.17 -4.95
C GLY A 76 -4.82 -8.28 -4.29
N ILE A 77 -5.23 -7.50 -3.29
CA ILE A 77 -4.34 -6.64 -2.50
C ILE A 77 -3.26 -7.47 -1.79
N VAL A 78 -3.67 -8.52 -1.07
CA VAL A 78 -2.73 -9.38 -0.34
C VAL A 78 -1.73 -10.05 -1.29
N LYS A 79 -2.20 -10.56 -2.43
CA LYS A 79 -1.35 -11.15 -3.47
C LYS A 79 -0.32 -10.14 -3.99
N ASP A 80 -0.77 -8.95 -4.38
CA ASP A 80 0.12 -7.92 -4.90
C ASP A 80 1.15 -7.49 -3.86
N TYR A 81 0.73 -7.30 -2.61
CA TYR A 81 1.63 -6.98 -1.51
C TYR A 81 2.65 -8.09 -1.26
N THR A 82 2.23 -9.36 -1.28
CA THR A 82 3.11 -10.51 -1.05
C THR A 82 4.17 -10.64 -2.15
N ILE A 83 3.79 -10.39 -3.41
CA ILE A 83 4.70 -10.54 -4.55
C ILE A 83 5.62 -9.32 -4.71
N LYS A 84 5.06 -8.12 -4.59
CA LYS A 84 5.74 -6.85 -4.92
C LYS A 84 6.29 -6.11 -3.68
N GLY A 85 5.80 -6.45 -2.47
CA GLY A 85 6.12 -5.72 -1.23
C GLY A 85 5.38 -4.38 -1.06
N TRP A 86 4.48 -4.03 -1.99
CA TRP A 86 3.70 -2.80 -1.95
C TRP A 86 2.39 -2.93 -2.72
N VAL A 87 1.41 -2.09 -2.36
CA VAL A 87 0.15 -1.89 -3.09
C VAL A 87 -0.12 -0.40 -3.17
N MET A 88 -0.52 0.07 -4.36
CA MET A 88 -0.83 1.47 -4.61
C MET A 88 -2.18 1.59 -5.32
N ASP A 89 -3.00 2.54 -4.90
CA ASP A 89 -4.25 2.89 -5.56
C ASP A 89 -3.98 4.00 -6.60
N ASP A 90 -3.56 3.59 -7.79
CA ASP A 90 -3.20 4.48 -8.89
C ASP A 90 -4.34 5.40 -9.31
N GLU A 91 -5.58 4.90 -9.29
CA GLU A 91 -6.77 5.68 -9.62
C GLU A 91 -7.02 6.78 -8.60
N ARG A 92 -6.86 6.48 -7.32
CA ARG A 92 -6.99 7.46 -6.25
C ARG A 92 -5.91 8.54 -6.35
N LEU A 93 -4.67 8.13 -6.66
CA LEU A 93 -3.55 9.05 -6.88
C LEU A 93 -3.78 9.98 -8.07
N LYS A 94 -4.25 9.46 -9.22
CA LYS A 94 -4.52 10.25 -10.41
C LYS A 94 -5.67 11.23 -10.22
N ARG A 95 -6.72 10.84 -9.52
CA ARG A 95 -7.91 11.67 -9.30
C ARG A 95 -7.72 12.77 -8.27
N GLY A 96 -6.78 12.63 -7.34
CA GLY A 96 -6.46 13.64 -6.32
C GLY A 96 -7.58 13.98 -5.32
N THR A 97 -8.76 13.37 -5.46
CA THR A 97 -10.02 13.83 -4.85
C THR A 97 -10.11 13.65 -3.33
N TYR A 98 -9.20 12.87 -2.73
CA TYR A 98 -9.22 12.55 -1.29
C TYR A 98 -7.82 12.53 -0.68
N LEU A 99 -6.85 13.17 -1.36
CA LEU A 99 -5.48 13.19 -0.90
C LEU A 99 -5.25 14.44 -0.08
N THR A 100 -4.90 14.26 1.19
CA THR A 100 -4.46 15.36 2.05
C THR A 100 -3.00 15.67 1.77
N GLU A 101 -2.57 16.91 2.06
CA GLU A 101 -1.16 17.32 2.02
C GLU A 101 -0.27 16.32 2.77
N LYS A 102 -0.71 15.89 3.94
CA LYS A 102 -0.04 14.86 4.74
C LYS A 102 0.19 13.55 3.99
N TYR A 103 -0.74 13.11 3.14
CA TYR A 103 -0.58 11.90 2.34
C TYR A 103 0.57 12.04 1.32
N PHE A 104 0.66 13.19 0.66
CA PHE A 104 1.76 13.46 -0.26
C PHE A 104 3.10 13.52 0.46
N ASP A 105 3.16 14.15 1.63
CA ASP A 105 4.36 14.21 2.45
C ASP A 105 4.83 12.80 2.86
N GLU A 106 3.92 11.93 3.29
CA GLU A 106 4.22 10.54 3.62
C GLU A 106 4.76 9.76 2.39
N GLN A 107 4.21 9.99 1.21
CA GLN A 107 4.71 9.36 -0.03
C GLN A 107 6.08 9.89 -0.44
N LEU A 108 6.29 11.19 -0.35
CA LEU A 108 7.59 11.82 -0.63
C LEU A 108 8.68 11.32 0.31
N GLU A 109 8.38 11.18 1.61
CA GLU A 109 9.34 10.64 2.59
C GLU A 109 9.71 9.20 2.24
N ARG A 110 8.73 8.37 1.89
CA ARG A 110 8.97 6.99 1.47
C ARG A 110 9.83 6.88 0.21
N ILE A 111 9.61 7.76 -0.78
CA ILE A 111 10.45 7.85 -1.98
C ILE A 111 11.88 8.26 -1.61
N ARG A 112 12.06 9.21 -0.69
CA ARG A 112 13.39 9.63 -0.20
C ARG A 112 14.12 8.50 0.51
N GLU A 113 13.44 7.73 1.35
CA GLU A 113 14.00 6.55 2.03
C GLU A 113 14.48 5.48 1.03
N ILE A 114 13.68 5.18 0.01
CA ILE A 114 14.03 4.22 -1.06
C ILE A 114 15.28 4.70 -1.78
N ARG A 115 15.34 5.97 -2.19
CA ARG A 115 16.52 6.56 -2.85
C ARG A 115 17.75 6.58 -1.97
N ALA A 116 17.58 6.85 -0.66
CA ALA A 116 18.68 6.81 0.29
C ALA A 116 19.24 5.38 0.45
N SER A 117 18.38 4.36 0.41
CA SER A 117 18.79 2.96 0.46
C SER A 117 19.54 2.54 -0.81
N GLU A 118 19.07 2.95 -1.99
CA GLU A 118 19.75 2.72 -3.27
C GLU A 118 21.15 3.34 -3.27
N ARG A 119 21.27 4.60 -2.82
CA ARG A 119 22.56 5.29 -2.70
C ARG A 119 23.52 4.58 -1.76
N LYS A 120 23.03 4.12 -0.60
CA LYS A 120 23.86 3.35 0.36
C LYS A 120 24.33 2.04 -0.23
N PHE A 121 23.49 1.33 -0.96
CA PHE A 121 23.85 0.11 -1.65
C PHE A 121 24.95 0.35 -2.70
N TYR A 122 24.79 1.40 -3.51
CA TYR A 122 25.79 1.79 -4.48
C TYR A 122 27.14 2.18 -3.83
N GLN A 123 27.12 2.90 -2.72
CA GLN A 123 28.33 3.21 -1.96
C GLN A 123 29.03 1.95 -1.47
N LYS A 124 28.30 0.98 -0.92
CA LYS A 124 28.90 -0.29 -0.50
C LYS A 124 29.58 -1.06 -1.62
N ILE A 125 28.97 -1.08 -2.82
CA ILE A 125 29.61 -1.69 -4.00
C ILE A 125 30.89 -0.93 -4.36
N THR A 126 30.85 0.40 -4.33
CA THR A 126 32.02 1.25 -4.60
C THR A 126 33.15 1.00 -3.59
N ASP A 127 32.82 0.96 -2.31
CA ASP A 127 33.77 0.71 -1.22
C ASP A 127 34.42 -0.70 -1.38
N LEU A 128 33.59 -1.71 -1.68
CA LEU A 128 34.08 -3.07 -1.91
C LEU A 128 35.03 -3.15 -3.11
N TYR A 129 34.69 -2.50 -4.22
CA TYR A 129 35.54 -2.47 -5.40
C TYR A 129 36.85 -1.71 -5.16
N ALA A 130 36.81 -0.65 -4.34
CA ALA A 130 37.97 0.16 -3.95
C ALA A 130 38.98 -0.63 -3.10
N THR A 131 38.60 -1.78 -2.51
CA THR A 131 39.52 -2.64 -1.76
C THR A 131 40.42 -3.51 -2.67
N ALA A 132 40.17 -3.54 -3.99
CA ALA A 132 41.02 -4.28 -4.92
C ALA A 132 42.43 -3.64 -4.99
N ILE A 133 43.45 -4.49 -5.03
CA ILE A 133 44.89 -4.08 -5.02
C ILE A 133 45.23 -3.21 -6.23
N ASP A 134 44.55 -3.45 -7.35
CA ASP A 134 44.72 -2.78 -8.64
C ASP A 134 43.69 -1.63 -8.87
N TYR A 135 43.03 -1.17 -7.79
CA TYR A 135 42.03 -0.13 -7.92
C TYR A 135 42.67 1.20 -8.33
N ASP A 136 42.24 1.71 -9.48
CA ASP A 136 42.48 3.08 -9.94
C ASP A 136 41.12 3.69 -10.35
N LYS A 137 40.73 4.77 -9.66
CA LYS A 137 39.45 5.46 -9.89
C LYS A 137 39.34 6.04 -11.30
N ASP A 138 40.46 6.40 -11.92
CA ASP A 138 40.51 7.04 -13.24
C ASP A 138 40.68 6.05 -14.37
N ALA A 139 41.02 4.79 -14.06
CA ALA A 139 41.17 3.73 -15.05
C ALA A 139 39.88 3.50 -15.86
N LEU A 140 40.03 3.24 -17.14
CA LEU A 140 38.90 2.97 -18.03
C LEU A 140 38.12 1.71 -17.59
N ALA A 141 38.78 0.72 -17.02
CA ALA A 141 38.18 -0.48 -16.47
C ALA A 141 37.22 -0.15 -15.31
N THR A 142 37.67 0.70 -14.39
CA THR A 142 36.86 1.16 -13.27
C THR A 142 35.60 1.93 -13.71
N LYS A 143 35.76 2.85 -14.66
CA LYS A 143 34.62 3.60 -15.22
C LYS A 143 33.62 2.67 -15.94
N ARG A 144 34.11 1.65 -16.68
CA ARG A 144 33.23 0.67 -17.32
C ARG A 144 32.54 -0.24 -16.30
N PHE A 145 33.20 -0.60 -15.21
CA PHE A 145 32.60 -1.37 -14.13
C PHE A 145 31.42 -0.64 -13.51
N TYR A 146 31.60 0.62 -13.11
CA TYR A 146 30.51 1.40 -12.52
C TYR A 146 29.34 1.63 -13.47
N ALA A 147 29.62 1.93 -14.74
CA ALA A 147 28.56 2.03 -15.75
C ALA A 147 27.79 0.71 -15.93
N SER A 148 28.49 -0.43 -15.88
CA SER A 148 27.86 -1.76 -15.97
C SER A 148 27.01 -2.08 -14.75
N VAL A 149 27.49 -1.77 -13.52
CA VAL A 149 26.71 -1.96 -12.28
C VAL A 149 25.44 -1.12 -12.33
N GLN A 150 25.54 0.15 -12.69
CA GLN A 150 24.39 1.06 -12.80
C GLN A 150 23.38 0.54 -13.83
N ASN A 151 23.81 0.13 -15.00
CA ASN A 151 22.94 -0.44 -16.03
C ASN A 151 22.26 -1.73 -15.57
N LYS A 152 22.97 -2.61 -14.86
CA LYS A 152 22.37 -3.84 -14.31
C LYS A 152 21.33 -3.55 -13.24
N MET A 153 21.55 -2.54 -12.39
CA MET A 153 20.55 -2.10 -11.41
C MET A 153 19.30 -1.56 -12.09
N HIS A 154 19.46 -0.70 -13.10
CA HIS A 154 18.33 -0.22 -13.90
C HIS A 154 17.57 -1.35 -14.57
N PHE A 155 18.29 -2.30 -15.17
CA PHE A 155 17.67 -3.44 -15.82
C PHE A 155 16.92 -4.34 -14.82
N ALA A 156 17.47 -4.57 -13.63
CA ALA A 156 16.82 -5.38 -12.60
C ALA A 156 15.47 -4.76 -12.10
N VAL A 157 15.38 -3.43 -12.10
CA VAL A 157 14.20 -2.71 -11.62
C VAL A 157 13.17 -2.50 -12.75
N HIS A 158 13.63 -2.17 -13.95
CA HIS A 158 12.78 -1.70 -15.05
C HIS A 158 12.67 -2.69 -16.22
N GLY A 159 13.48 -3.76 -16.25
CA GLY A 159 13.58 -4.66 -17.40
C GLY A 159 14.30 -4.04 -18.62
N HIS A 160 14.78 -2.79 -18.50
CA HIS A 160 15.46 -2.03 -19.55
C HIS A 160 16.70 -1.35 -19.00
N THR A 161 17.73 -1.14 -19.85
CA THR A 161 18.88 -0.32 -19.47
C THR A 161 18.49 1.17 -19.44
N ALA A 162 19.33 2.01 -18.82
CA ALA A 162 19.09 3.46 -18.82
C ALA A 162 19.06 4.02 -20.25
N ALA A 163 19.88 3.50 -21.18
CA ALA A 163 19.88 3.89 -22.58
C ALA A 163 18.57 3.49 -23.29
N ASP A 164 18.07 2.28 -23.07
CA ASP A 164 16.80 1.82 -23.65
C ASP A 164 15.64 2.69 -23.19
N LEU A 165 15.58 3.06 -21.90
CA LEU A 165 14.56 3.94 -21.35
C LEU A 165 14.61 5.36 -21.94
N ILE A 166 15.81 5.88 -22.22
CA ILE A 166 15.96 7.19 -22.87
C ILE A 166 15.43 7.10 -24.30
N VAL A 167 15.80 6.07 -25.06
CA VAL A 167 15.34 5.87 -26.44
C VAL A 167 13.83 5.70 -26.51
N GLU A 168 13.25 4.94 -25.59
CA GLU A 168 11.82 4.66 -25.55
C GLU A 168 10.98 5.88 -25.14
N ARG A 169 11.49 6.70 -24.19
CA ARG A 169 10.74 7.84 -23.61
C ARG A 169 11.06 9.18 -24.23
N ALA A 170 12.24 9.37 -24.80
CA ALA A 170 12.67 10.60 -25.43
C ALA A 170 12.22 10.65 -26.90
N ASP A 171 10.92 10.72 -27.13
CA ASP A 171 10.38 11.00 -28.46
C ASP A 171 10.30 12.51 -28.66
N HIS A 172 11.20 13.05 -29.50
CA HIS A 172 11.29 14.49 -29.79
C HIS A 172 10.03 15.04 -30.50
N LYS A 173 9.10 14.19 -30.94
CA LYS A 173 7.82 14.56 -31.56
C LYS A 173 6.67 14.68 -30.59
N LYS A 174 6.85 14.28 -29.33
CA LYS A 174 5.87 14.49 -28.28
C LYS A 174 6.22 15.78 -27.55
N GLU A 175 5.63 16.88 -27.97
CA GLU A 175 5.61 18.12 -27.21
C GLU A 175 4.95 17.86 -25.84
N HIS A 176 5.59 18.38 -24.80
CA HIS A 176 5.07 18.32 -23.42
C HIS A 176 3.99 19.37 -23.20
#